data_038d81f705fc7e610c8c47bd59c90f4e
#
_entry.id   038d81f705fc7e610c8c47bd59c90f4e
#
_cell.length_a   1.000
_cell.length_b   1.000
_cell.length_c   1.000
_cell.angle_alpha   90.00
_cell.angle_beta   90.00
_cell.angle_gamma   90.00
#
_symmetry.space_group_name_H-M   'P 1'
#
loop_
_entity.id
_entity.type
_entity.pdbx_description
1 polymer ?
#
loop_
_entity_poly.entity_id
_entity_poly.type
_entity_poly.pdbx_seq_one_letter_code
_entity_poly.pdbx_strand_id
1 'polypeptide(L)'
;MINRFKQLKIILLYIAFVPSIVFADPLTYKVDGETVTVVDCDESASGKLVIPSSYEDKPVISIEGYAFNSCSGLTSVTVPDSVTSIGRFAFGYCSNLTSVTIPDSVTSIGQDAFWGCSNLLSVTIPDSVTSIENMTFRNCGNLTSVIIGNKV
;
A
#
# COMPACT_ATOMS: atom_id res chain seq x y z
N MET A 1 -73.48 6.55 -13.73
CA MET A 1 -72.48 6.06 -12.74
C MET A 1 -71.18 5.80 -13.52
N ILE A 2 -70.23 6.71 -13.40
CA ILE A 2 -68.98 6.65 -14.16
C ILE A 2 -67.89 6.04 -13.23
N ASN A 3 -67.44 4.86 -13.59
CA ASN A 3 -66.44 4.15 -12.84
C ASN A 3 -65.05 4.63 -13.31
N ARG A 4 -64.38 5.39 -12.46
CA ARG A 4 -62.99 5.84 -12.70
C ARG A 4 -62.01 4.78 -12.24
N PHE A 5 -61.52 3.95 -13.16
CA PHE A 5 -60.33 3.15 -12.93
C PHE A 5 -59.10 4.06 -12.86
N LYS A 6 -58.54 4.22 -11.67
CA LYS A 6 -57.23 4.80 -11.48
C LYS A 6 -56.19 3.84 -12.04
N GLN A 7 -55.57 4.20 -13.14
CA GLN A 7 -54.38 3.52 -13.65
C GLN A 7 -53.23 3.75 -12.69
N LEU A 8 -52.86 2.70 -11.97
CA LEU A 8 -51.66 2.68 -11.13
C LEU A 8 -50.46 2.47 -12.07
N LYS A 9 -49.73 3.54 -12.39
CA LYS A 9 -48.46 3.43 -13.09
C LYS A 9 -47.44 2.80 -12.13
N ILE A 10 -47.18 1.52 -12.30
CA ILE A 10 -46.01 0.85 -11.70
C ILE A 10 -44.80 1.38 -12.42
N ILE A 11 -44.06 2.32 -11.79
CA ILE A 11 -42.73 2.72 -12.24
C ILE A 11 -41.82 1.56 -11.81
N LEU A 12 -41.53 0.67 -12.75
CA LEU A 12 -40.48 -0.32 -12.56
C LEU A 12 -39.15 0.44 -12.56
N LEU A 13 -38.63 0.73 -11.37
CA LEU A 13 -37.28 1.27 -11.21
C LEU A 13 -36.31 0.14 -11.59
N TYR A 14 -35.86 0.13 -12.83
CA TYR A 14 -34.75 -0.72 -13.25
C TYR A 14 -33.51 -0.23 -12.54
N ILE A 15 -33.21 -0.77 -11.35
CA ILE A 15 -31.90 -0.65 -10.75
C ILE A 15 -30.99 -1.50 -11.63
N ALA A 16 -30.27 -0.85 -12.54
CA ALA A 16 -29.19 -1.49 -13.26
C ALA A 16 -28.17 -1.95 -12.21
N PHE A 17 -28.17 -3.23 -11.90
CA PHE A 17 -27.09 -3.87 -11.14
C PHE A 17 -25.85 -3.81 -12.03
N VAL A 18 -25.09 -2.71 -11.89
CA VAL A 18 -23.72 -2.68 -12.41
C VAL A 18 -22.94 -3.59 -11.47
N PRO A 19 -22.47 -4.75 -11.93
CA PRO A 19 -21.59 -5.55 -11.09
C PRO A 19 -20.38 -4.68 -10.76
N SER A 20 -20.25 -4.29 -9.50
CA SER A 20 -19.00 -3.72 -9.02
C SER A 20 -17.94 -4.78 -9.27
N ILE A 21 -17.01 -4.51 -10.17
CA ILE A 21 -15.81 -5.32 -10.33
C ILE A 21 -15.04 -5.11 -9.03
N VAL A 22 -15.23 -6.01 -8.09
CA VAL A 22 -14.40 -6.08 -6.90
C VAL A 22 -13.06 -6.63 -7.39
N PHE A 23 -12.09 -5.75 -7.59
CA PHE A 23 -10.71 -6.21 -7.72
C PHE A 23 -10.36 -6.90 -6.41
N ALA A 24 -9.86 -8.13 -6.49
CA ALA A 24 -9.33 -8.80 -5.33
C ALA A 24 -8.24 -7.93 -4.71
N ASP A 25 -8.21 -7.82 -3.37
CA ASP A 25 -7.13 -7.14 -2.68
C ASP A 25 -5.81 -7.83 -3.07
N PRO A 26 -4.83 -7.11 -3.64
CA PRO A 26 -3.57 -7.71 -4.03
C PRO A 26 -2.68 -8.08 -2.83
N LEU A 27 -3.10 -7.76 -1.60
CA LEU A 27 -2.31 -7.97 -0.40
C LEU A 27 -2.70 -9.27 0.31
N THR A 28 -1.68 -9.95 0.83
CA THR A 28 -1.83 -11.09 1.74
C THR A 28 -1.45 -10.66 3.15
N TYR A 29 -2.26 -11.05 4.12
CA TYR A 29 -2.11 -10.65 5.50
C TYR A 29 -1.89 -11.85 6.41
N LYS A 30 -1.08 -11.65 7.45
CA LYS A 30 -0.94 -12.56 8.58
C LYS A 30 -1.51 -11.89 9.81
N VAL A 31 -2.52 -12.50 10.39
CA VAL A 31 -3.10 -12.07 11.68
C VAL A 31 -2.35 -12.77 12.80
N ASP A 32 -1.84 -12.00 13.77
CA ASP A 32 -1.17 -12.50 14.96
C ASP A 32 -1.75 -11.80 16.21
N GLY A 33 -2.62 -12.53 16.89
CA GLY A 33 -3.38 -11.96 18.02
C GLY A 33 -4.23 -10.76 17.59
N GLU A 34 -3.94 -9.58 18.13
CA GLU A 34 -4.67 -8.33 17.89
C GLU A 34 -4.02 -7.46 16.81
N THR A 35 -3.04 -7.97 16.08
CA THR A 35 -2.29 -7.20 15.08
C THR A 35 -2.19 -7.94 13.74
N VAL A 36 -1.86 -7.18 12.68
CA VAL A 36 -1.76 -7.69 11.32
C VAL A 36 -0.45 -7.26 10.69
N THR A 37 0.15 -8.16 9.93
CA THR A 37 1.32 -7.91 9.09
C THR A 37 0.95 -8.12 7.62
N VAL A 38 1.35 -7.22 6.74
CA VAL A 38 1.34 -7.46 5.29
C VAL A 38 2.51 -8.37 4.98
N VAL A 39 2.24 -9.57 4.47
CA VAL A 39 3.27 -10.60 4.23
C VAL A 39 3.59 -10.79 2.76
N ASP A 40 2.67 -10.43 1.86
CA ASP A 40 2.86 -10.59 0.41
C ASP A 40 1.96 -9.63 -0.38
N CYS A 41 2.37 -9.31 -1.60
CA CYS A 41 1.61 -8.57 -2.59
C CYS A 41 1.69 -9.31 -3.92
N ASP A 42 0.56 -9.47 -4.59
CA ASP A 42 0.50 -10.06 -5.94
C ASP A 42 1.44 -9.26 -6.88
N GLU A 43 2.40 -9.93 -7.50
CA GLU A 43 3.38 -9.31 -8.40
C GLU A 43 2.73 -8.64 -9.63
N SER A 44 1.48 -9.03 -9.97
CA SER A 44 0.68 -8.40 -11.02
C SER A 44 0.03 -7.08 -10.59
N ALA A 45 0.10 -6.72 -9.31
CA ALA A 45 -0.40 -5.46 -8.80
C ALA A 45 0.25 -4.27 -9.51
N SER A 46 -0.55 -3.28 -9.86
CA SER A 46 -0.08 -2.15 -10.67
C SER A 46 -0.71 -0.83 -10.27
N GLY A 47 -0.03 0.27 -10.65
CA GLY A 47 -0.51 1.62 -10.37
C GLY A 47 -0.30 2.04 -8.92
N LYS A 48 -1.27 2.76 -8.36
CA LYS A 48 -1.20 3.29 -6.99
C LYS A 48 -1.82 2.30 -6.02
N LEU A 49 -1.12 1.98 -4.95
CA LEU A 49 -1.59 1.11 -3.89
C LEU A 49 -1.64 1.87 -2.56
N VAL A 50 -2.74 1.74 -1.85
CA VAL A 50 -2.89 2.22 -0.47
C VAL A 50 -3.03 0.99 0.42
N ILE A 51 -2.08 0.80 1.33
CA ILE A 51 -2.16 -0.26 2.34
C ILE A 51 -3.23 0.15 3.34
N PRO A 52 -4.23 -0.71 3.65
CA PRO A 52 -5.24 -0.37 4.64
C PRO A 52 -4.65 -0.28 6.05
N SER A 53 -5.20 0.60 6.88
CA SER A 53 -4.76 0.75 8.27
C SER A 53 -5.21 -0.41 9.17
N SER A 54 -6.20 -1.20 8.72
CA SER A 54 -6.72 -2.37 9.44
C SER A 54 -7.16 -3.46 8.47
N TYR A 55 -7.14 -4.69 8.94
CA TYR A 55 -7.67 -5.87 8.28
C TYR A 55 -8.38 -6.74 9.34
N GLU A 56 -9.63 -7.17 9.08
CA GLU A 56 -10.47 -7.88 10.04
C GLU A 56 -10.56 -7.16 11.42
N ASP A 57 -10.80 -5.83 11.37
CA ASP A 57 -10.89 -4.94 12.54
C ASP A 57 -9.60 -4.85 13.38
N LYS A 58 -8.48 -5.39 12.92
CA LYS A 58 -7.18 -5.34 13.59
C LYS A 58 -6.20 -4.43 12.87
N PRO A 59 -5.38 -3.64 13.59
CA PRO A 59 -4.44 -2.73 12.96
C PRO A 59 -3.35 -3.46 12.17
N VAL A 60 -3.05 -2.95 10.97
CA VAL A 60 -1.89 -3.34 10.18
C VAL A 60 -0.69 -2.59 10.72
N ILE A 61 0.21 -3.29 11.41
CA ILE A 61 1.33 -2.67 12.13
C ILE A 61 2.70 -2.87 11.49
N SER A 62 2.82 -3.78 10.52
CA SER A 62 4.11 -4.07 9.90
C SER A 62 3.97 -4.53 8.45
N ILE A 63 5.05 -4.31 7.70
CA ILE A 63 5.28 -4.88 6.37
C ILE A 63 6.43 -5.86 6.49
N GLU A 64 6.19 -7.14 6.17
CA GLU A 64 7.21 -8.18 6.28
C GLU A 64 8.32 -8.03 5.25
N GLY A 65 9.44 -8.68 5.49
CA GLY A 65 10.50 -8.75 4.49
C GLY A 65 10.01 -9.38 3.20
N TYR A 66 10.39 -8.79 2.05
CA TYR A 66 10.00 -9.21 0.70
C TYR A 66 8.52 -9.03 0.35
N ALA A 67 7.65 -8.46 1.20
CA ALA A 67 6.21 -8.39 0.98
C ALA A 67 5.80 -7.75 -0.35
N PHE A 68 6.54 -6.80 -0.88
CA PHE A 68 6.32 -6.17 -2.19
C PHE A 68 7.47 -6.43 -3.16
N ASN A 69 8.31 -7.43 -2.86
CA ASN A 69 9.46 -7.69 -3.72
C ASN A 69 9.02 -8.04 -5.15
N SER A 70 9.61 -7.40 -6.14
CA SER A 70 9.29 -7.58 -7.56
C SER A 70 7.90 -7.11 -8.00
N CYS A 71 7.14 -6.40 -7.16
CA CYS A 71 5.88 -5.75 -7.56
C CYS A 71 6.17 -4.59 -8.53
N SER A 72 6.72 -4.94 -9.69
CA SER A 72 7.25 -3.98 -10.67
C SER A 72 6.18 -3.13 -11.35
N GLY A 73 4.90 -3.50 -11.24
CA GLY A 73 3.77 -2.73 -11.77
C GLY A 73 3.34 -1.55 -10.89
N LEU A 74 3.73 -1.54 -9.60
CA LEU A 74 3.37 -0.47 -8.68
C LEU A 74 4.10 0.83 -9.01
N THR A 75 3.36 1.94 -9.03
CA THR A 75 3.92 3.28 -9.28
C THR A 75 4.02 4.13 -8.02
N SER A 76 3.14 3.90 -7.05
CA SER A 76 3.25 4.51 -5.72
C SER A 76 2.62 3.61 -4.66
N VAL A 77 3.16 3.65 -3.44
CA VAL A 77 2.61 2.98 -2.26
C VAL A 77 2.44 3.99 -1.13
N THR A 78 1.26 3.97 -0.51
CA THR A 78 0.98 4.73 0.70
C THR A 78 0.94 3.75 1.87
N VAL A 79 1.85 3.95 2.82
CA VAL A 79 1.92 3.19 4.08
C VAL A 79 1.07 3.92 5.12
N PRO A 80 0.15 3.24 5.84
CA PRO A 80 -0.72 3.89 6.82
C PRO A 80 0.00 4.20 8.14
N ASP A 81 -0.55 5.15 8.89
CA ASP A 81 -0.01 5.60 10.19
C ASP A 81 -0.03 4.52 11.31
N SER A 82 -0.64 3.37 11.06
CA SER A 82 -0.60 2.22 11.98
C SER A 82 0.69 1.40 11.86
N VAL A 83 1.41 1.51 10.71
CA VAL A 83 2.63 0.73 10.47
C VAL A 83 3.82 1.32 11.21
N THR A 84 4.53 0.48 11.94
CA THR A 84 5.71 0.84 12.74
C THR A 84 7.03 0.29 12.18
N SER A 85 6.97 -0.72 11.28
CA SER A 85 8.16 -1.33 10.71
C SER A 85 7.99 -1.75 9.26
N ILE A 86 9.06 -1.58 8.48
CA ILE A 86 9.21 -2.02 7.10
C ILE A 86 10.37 -3.02 7.05
N GLY A 87 10.12 -4.23 6.58
CA GLY A 87 11.07 -5.33 6.59
C GLY A 87 12.18 -5.23 5.55
N ARG A 88 13.12 -6.19 5.62
CA ARG A 88 14.20 -6.32 4.65
C ARG A 88 13.66 -6.60 3.24
N PHE A 89 14.21 -5.94 2.21
CA PHE A 89 13.75 -6.09 0.81
C PHE A 89 12.24 -5.85 0.61
N ALA A 90 11.56 -5.20 1.55
CA ALA A 90 10.10 -5.08 1.50
C ALA A 90 9.59 -4.53 0.16
N PHE A 91 10.29 -3.57 -0.44
CA PHE A 91 10.03 -3.00 -1.77
C PHE A 91 11.15 -3.29 -2.76
N GLY A 92 11.90 -4.37 -2.56
CA GLY A 92 12.98 -4.74 -3.46
C GLY A 92 12.49 -4.92 -4.90
N TYR A 93 13.23 -4.40 -5.88
CA TYR A 93 12.92 -4.52 -7.32
C TYR A 93 11.55 -4.00 -7.77
N CYS A 94 10.89 -3.13 -7.00
CA CYS A 94 9.73 -2.37 -7.46
C CYS A 94 10.18 -1.31 -8.49
N SER A 95 10.52 -1.76 -9.70
CA SER A 95 11.24 -0.95 -10.68
C SER A 95 10.48 0.27 -11.19
N ASN A 96 9.14 0.26 -11.19
CA ASN A 96 8.31 1.39 -11.61
C ASN A 96 7.85 2.28 -10.44
N LEU A 97 8.25 1.96 -9.21
CA LEU A 97 7.90 2.75 -8.04
C LEU A 97 8.57 4.13 -8.10
N THR A 98 7.76 5.19 -8.19
CA THR A 98 8.25 6.57 -8.28
C THR A 98 8.20 7.28 -6.93
N SER A 99 7.33 6.85 -6.03
CA SER A 99 7.19 7.44 -4.70
C SER A 99 6.66 6.44 -3.69
N VAL A 100 7.12 6.58 -2.45
CA VAL A 100 6.59 5.91 -1.26
C VAL A 100 6.35 6.95 -0.19
N THR A 101 5.17 6.92 0.41
CA THR A 101 4.86 7.73 1.60
C THR A 101 5.12 6.88 2.84
N ILE A 102 6.11 7.28 3.64
CA ILE A 102 6.47 6.62 4.91
C ILE A 102 5.99 7.53 6.04
N PRO A 103 5.06 7.07 6.89
CA PRO A 103 4.50 7.90 7.96
C PRO A 103 5.45 7.99 9.16
N ASP A 104 5.19 8.98 10.03
CA ASP A 104 5.95 9.22 11.26
C ASP A 104 5.84 8.09 12.31
N SER A 105 4.92 7.15 12.12
CA SER A 105 4.81 5.95 12.95
C SER A 105 5.91 4.93 12.69
N VAL A 106 6.53 4.93 11.50
CA VAL A 106 7.60 4.00 11.14
C VAL A 106 8.88 4.33 11.91
N THR A 107 9.35 3.37 12.69
CA THR A 107 10.58 3.49 13.49
C THR A 107 11.75 2.70 12.95
N SER A 108 11.49 1.74 12.05
CA SER A 108 12.53 0.90 11.45
C SER A 108 12.28 0.62 9.97
N ILE A 109 13.34 0.72 9.18
CA ILE A 109 13.39 0.35 7.76
C ILE A 109 14.54 -0.65 7.60
N GLY A 110 14.20 -1.85 7.15
CA GLY A 110 15.17 -2.95 7.05
C GLY A 110 16.20 -2.75 5.93
N GLN A 111 17.25 -3.55 6.02
CA GLN A 111 18.31 -3.62 5.01
C GLN A 111 17.72 -3.87 3.62
N ASP A 112 18.26 -3.22 2.59
CA ASP A 112 17.86 -3.40 1.19
C ASP A 112 16.36 -3.06 0.91
N ALA A 113 15.66 -2.37 1.80
CA ALA A 113 14.19 -2.21 1.73
C ALA A 113 13.69 -1.66 0.39
N PHE A 114 14.46 -0.79 -0.28
CA PHE A 114 14.16 -0.20 -1.59
C PHE A 114 15.20 -0.56 -2.65
N TRP A 115 15.92 -1.67 -2.47
CA TRP A 115 16.93 -2.10 -3.45
C TRP A 115 16.32 -2.25 -4.84
N GLY A 116 16.93 -1.63 -5.85
CA GLY A 116 16.50 -1.78 -7.24
C GLY A 116 15.21 -1.06 -7.63
N CYS A 117 14.72 -0.15 -6.80
CA CYS A 117 13.63 0.76 -7.16
C CYS A 117 14.16 1.81 -8.14
N SER A 118 14.43 1.39 -9.38
CA SER A 118 15.19 2.18 -10.36
C SER A 118 14.51 3.49 -10.75
N ASN A 119 13.18 3.58 -10.67
CA ASN A 119 12.41 4.80 -10.98
C ASN A 119 12.03 5.63 -9.74
N LEU A 120 12.47 5.25 -8.53
CA LEU A 120 12.19 6.03 -7.33
C LEU A 120 12.87 7.41 -7.44
N LEU A 121 12.07 8.48 -7.37
CA LEU A 121 12.53 9.86 -7.59
C LEU A 121 12.90 10.53 -6.29
N SER A 122 12.12 10.30 -5.26
CA SER A 122 12.31 10.90 -3.94
C SER A 122 11.75 10.02 -2.85
N VAL A 123 12.32 10.14 -1.67
CA VAL A 123 11.81 9.52 -0.44
C VAL A 123 12.03 10.47 0.73
N THR A 124 11.07 10.49 1.65
CA THR A 124 11.20 11.17 2.94
C THR A 124 11.31 10.12 4.02
N ILE A 125 12.36 10.17 4.80
CA ILE A 125 12.59 9.34 5.99
C ILE A 125 12.17 10.17 7.19
N PRO A 126 11.17 9.74 7.97
CA PRO A 126 10.65 10.52 9.08
C PRO A 126 11.64 10.56 10.27
N ASP A 127 11.44 11.52 11.18
CA ASP A 127 12.23 11.69 12.41
C ASP A 127 12.16 10.47 13.36
N SER A 128 11.16 9.63 13.23
CA SER A 128 10.98 8.40 14.01
C SER A 128 11.97 7.31 13.65
N VAL A 129 12.51 7.33 12.42
CA VAL A 129 13.56 6.39 11.97
C VAL A 129 14.89 6.89 12.49
N THR A 130 15.63 6.07 13.24
CA THR A 130 16.90 6.45 13.87
C THR A 130 18.14 5.89 13.17
N SER A 131 17.95 5.01 12.19
CA SER A 131 19.03 4.46 11.37
C SER A 131 18.53 4.05 9.99
N ILE A 132 19.38 4.21 8.99
CA ILE A 132 19.17 3.67 7.64
C ILE A 132 20.14 2.52 7.47
N GLU A 133 19.60 1.33 7.24
CA GLU A 133 20.38 0.11 7.10
C GLU A 133 21.16 0.08 5.78
N ASN A 134 22.10 -0.87 5.71
CA ASN A 134 22.96 -1.01 4.53
C ASN A 134 22.13 -1.20 3.25
N MET A 135 22.58 -0.57 2.18
CA MET A 135 22.09 -0.75 0.81
C MET A 135 20.60 -0.44 0.61
N THR A 136 19.93 0.22 1.57
CA THR A 136 18.50 0.52 1.54
C THR A 136 18.05 1.10 0.20
N PHE A 137 18.85 1.99 -0.42
CA PHE A 137 18.56 2.64 -1.70
C PHE A 137 19.52 2.23 -2.82
N ARG A 138 20.17 1.06 -2.69
CA ARG A 138 21.08 0.60 -3.75
C ARG A 138 20.34 0.35 -5.06
N ASN A 139 20.94 0.76 -6.18
CA ASN A 139 20.37 0.67 -7.52
C ASN A 139 19.05 1.46 -7.73
N CYS A 140 18.80 2.49 -6.93
CA CYS A 140 17.75 3.49 -7.18
C CYS A 140 18.31 4.54 -8.16
N GLY A 141 18.43 4.18 -9.45
CA GLY A 141 19.17 4.98 -10.43
C GLY A 141 18.62 6.39 -10.69
N ASN A 142 17.32 6.59 -10.49
CA ASN A 142 16.65 7.88 -10.70
C ASN A 142 16.42 8.67 -9.40
N LEU A 143 16.94 8.19 -8.26
CA LEU A 143 16.75 8.86 -6.97
C LEU A 143 17.54 10.19 -6.95
N THR A 144 16.80 11.29 -6.94
CA THR A 144 17.36 12.65 -6.97
C THR A 144 17.28 13.35 -5.63
N SER A 145 16.40 12.89 -4.73
CA SER A 145 16.20 13.52 -3.42
C SER A 145 15.90 12.49 -2.34
N VAL A 146 16.64 12.58 -1.25
CA VAL A 146 16.31 11.89 0.01
C VAL A 146 16.24 12.95 1.09
N ILE A 147 15.05 13.14 1.67
CA ILE A 147 14.87 13.99 2.85
C ILE A 147 15.01 13.08 4.06
N ILE A 148 15.95 13.39 4.92
CA ILE A 148 16.27 12.58 6.10
C ILE A 148 15.85 13.34 7.33
N GLY A 149 15.10 12.71 8.21
CA GLY A 149 14.71 13.24 9.50
C GLY A 149 15.92 13.58 10.39
N ASN A 150 15.74 14.44 11.35
CA ASN A 150 16.83 14.96 12.18
C ASN A 150 17.40 13.97 13.20
N LYS A 151 16.83 12.76 13.32
CA LYS A 151 17.23 11.74 14.31
C LYS A 151 17.94 10.52 13.69
N VAL A 152 18.12 10.50 12.38
CA VAL A 152 18.81 9.41 11.67
C VAL A 152 20.31 9.49 11.88
#